data_e54e9d17aa8c2e7b14a34f005319a933
#
_entry.id   e54e9d17aa8c2e7b14a34f005319a933
#
_cell.length_a   1.000
_cell.length_b   1.000
_cell.length_c   1.000
_cell.angle_alpha   90.00
_cell.angle_beta   90.00
_cell.angle_gamma   90.00
#
_symmetry.space_group_name_H-M   'P 1'
#
loop_
_entity.id
_entity.type
_entity.pdbx_description
1 polymer ?
#
loop_
_entity_poly.entity_id
_entity_poly.type
_entity_poly.pdbx_seq_one_letter_code
_entity_poly.pdbx_strand_id
1 'polypeptide(L)'
;MHRSKQFLQFIKSLKFRFILLIIVIAIVPSLMLASGILHSYAARAVAIRESEILSQAKILANQIATSEYMSQDNATESSTIQAQIDMLTTIYDGRVIIVDKDFCVYHDTYNLDDNKIIIAEEVVRSFLGEDITHYDSENHYIEMTIPISNPNDSSDKILGVMLISVSTDNIQINQGYLRQIATIIVVIVAVAMVFFGVLMVLHFLKPFAKISEGIGAIKEGYGDDCLQVNNYTETAQICERFNQM
;
A
#
# COMPACT_ATOMS: atom_id res chain seq x y z
N MET A 1 -32.11 31.17 17.32
CA MET A 1 -32.60 30.12 18.23
C MET A 1 -33.56 29.10 17.57
N HIS A 2 -34.35 29.46 16.55
CA HIS A 2 -35.28 28.53 15.86
C HIS A 2 -34.58 27.47 14.98
N ARG A 3 -33.51 27.82 14.28
CA ARG A 3 -32.71 26.87 13.42
C ARG A 3 -32.03 25.74 14.21
N SER A 4 -31.59 26.00 15.43
CA SER A 4 -30.95 25.00 16.29
C SER A 4 -31.92 23.93 16.80
N LYS A 5 -33.18 24.28 17.08
CA LYS A 5 -34.21 23.31 17.49
C LYS A 5 -34.67 22.41 16.33
N GLN A 6 -34.79 22.94 15.13
CA GLN A 6 -35.11 22.15 13.93
C GLN A 6 -33.98 21.16 13.58
N PHE A 7 -32.70 21.56 13.72
CA PHE A 7 -31.56 20.71 13.51
C PHE A 7 -31.49 19.57 14.54
N LEU A 8 -31.77 19.84 15.80
CA LEU A 8 -31.84 18.81 16.85
C LEU A 8 -33.00 17.81 16.64
N GLN A 9 -34.16 18.27 16.12
CA GLN A 9 -35.26 17.38 15.76
C GLN A 9 -34.93 16.51 14.54
N PHE A 10 -34.19 17.04 13.57
CA PHE A 10 -33.73 16.28 12.41
C PHE A 10 -32.75 15.16 12.82
N ILE A 11 -31.82 15.44 13.73
CA ILE A 11 -30.86 14.42 14.26
C ILE A 11 -31.59 13.34 15.07
N LYS A 12 -32.73 13.67 15.73
CA LYS A 12 -33.53 12.69 16.44
C LYS A 12 -34.42 11.84 15.53
N SER A 13 -34.54 12.21 14.25
CA SER A 13 -35.32 11.45 13.27
C SER A 13 -34.75 10.06 13.06
N LEU A 14 -35.63 9.05 13.09
CA LEU A 14 -35.26 7.66 12.80
C LEU A 14 -34.60 7.53 11.40
N LYS A 15 -35.11 8.32 10.43
CA LYS A 15 -34.57 8.39 9.06
C LYS A 15 -33.08 8.78 9.07
N PHE A 16 -32.76 9.85 9.80
CA PHE A 16 -31.38 10.34 9.88
C PHE A 16 -30.44 9.32 10.54
N ARG A 17 -30.89 8.67 11.61
CA ARG A 17 -30.09 7.66 12.31
C ARG A 17 -29.80 6.44 11.43
N PHE A 18 -30.78 5.95 10.66
CA PHE A 18 -30.57 4.85 9.73
C PHE A 18 -29.63 5.24 8.59
N ILE A 19 -29.76 6.43 8.00
CA ILE A 19 -28.86 6.92 6.96
C ILE A 19 -27.44 7.02 7.50
N LEU A 20 -27.26 7.60 8.69
CA LEU A 20 -25.95 7.73 9.33
C LEU A 20 -25.32 6.37 9.60
N LEU A 21 -26.09 5.40 10.08
CA LEU A 21 -25.63 4.04 10.34
C LEU A 21 -25.17 3.36 9.05
N ILE A 22 -25.92 3.49 7.94
CA ILE A 22 -25.54 2.95 6.62
C ILE A 22 -24.25 3.60 6.13
N ILE A 23 -24.10 4.92 6.28
CA ILE A 23 -22.88 5.64 5.90
C ILE A 23 -21.67 5.14 6.68
N VAL A 24 -21.81 4.97 8.00
CA VAL A 24 -20.70 4.49 8.85
C VAL A 24 -20.30 3.06 8.46
N ILE A 25 -21.29 2.16 8.28
CA ILE A 25 -21.03 0.76 7.88
C ILE A 25 -20.36 0.68 6.49
N ALA A 26 -20.64 1.61 5.60
CA ALA A 26 -20.04 1.65 4.27
C ALA A 26 -18.63 2.25 4.27
N ILE A 27 -18.46 3.40 4.91
CA ILE A 27 -17.21 4.18 4.83
C ILE A 27 -16.09 3.55 5.68
N VAL A 28 -16.40 3.14 6.91
CA VAL A 28 -15.36 2.66 7.84
C VAL A 28 -14.62 1.44 7.30
N PRO A 29 -15.27 0.35 6.86
CA PRO A 29 -14.57 -0.80 6.29
C PRO A 29 -13.83 -0.46 4.99
N SER A 30 -14.40 0.40 4.14
CA SER A 30 -13.74 0.81 2.88
C SER A 30 -12.45 1.56 3.13
N LEU A 31 -12.40 2.46 4.10
CA LEU A 31 -11.20 3.19 4.50
C LEU A 31 -10.17 2.25 5.14
N MET A 32 -10.61 1.31 5.99
CA MET A 32 -9.71 0.33 6.61
C MET A 32 -9.05 -0.58 5.56
N LEU A 33 -9.82 -1.07 4.59
CA LEU A 33 -9.31 -1.89 3.49
C LEU A 33 -8.34 -1.11 2.61
N ALA A 34 -8.70 0.11 2.19
CA ALA A 34 -7.83 0.96 1.38
C ALA A 34 -6.49 1.25 2.09
N SER A 35 -6.55 1.61 3.37
CA SER A 35 -5.35 1.86 4.19
C SER A 35 -4.49 0.60 4.35
N GLY A 36 -5.11 -0.55 4.64
CA GLY A 36 -4.42 -1.83 4.80
C GLY A 36 -3.72 -2.28 3.51
N ILE A 37 -4.40 -2.17 2.36
CA ILE A 37 -3.82 -2.53 1.06
C ILE A 37 -2.63 -1.64 0.72
N LEU A 38 -2.77 -0.32 0.90
CA LEU A 38 -1.69 0.63 0.59
C LEU A 38 -0.46 0.42 1.45
N HIS A 39 -0.65 0.18 2.75
CA HIS A 39 0.46 -0.11 3.66
C HIS A 39 1.16 -1.43 3.33
N SER A 40 0.38 -2.48 3.08
CA SER A 40 0.93 -3.80 2.71
C SER A 40 1.63 -3.78 1.35
N TYR A 41 1.16 -2.97 0.40
CA TYR A 41 1.78 -2.82 -0.92
C TYR A 41 3.18 -2.24 -0.83
N ALA A 42 3.36 -1.13 -0.09
CA ALA A 42 4.67 -0.49 0.04
C ALA A 42 5.72 -1.43 0.64
N ALA A 43 5.40 -2.09 1.76
CA ALA A 43 6.29 -3.03 2.41
C ALA A 43 6.67 -4.22 1.51
N ARG A 44 5.68 -4.78 0.78
CA ARG A 44 5.93 -5.89 -0.15
C ARG A 44 6.74 -5.45 -1.37
N ALA A 45 6.46 -4.28 -1.93
CA ALA A 45 7.19 -3.79 -3.09
C ALA A 45 8.67 -3.57 -2.79
N VAL A 46 8.99 -3.02 -1.61
CA VAL A 46 10.38 -2.87 -1.14
C VAL A 46 11.03 -4.23 -0.95
N ALA A 47 10.38 -5.18 -0.25
CA ALA A 47 10.94 -6.50 0.01
C ALA A 47 11.19 -7.32 -1.28
N ILE A 48 10.27 -7.21 -2.26
CA ILE A 48 10.45 -7.86 -3.57
C ILE A 48 11.64 -7.23 -4.30
N ARG A 49 11.73 -5.89 -4.32
CA ARG A 49 12.83 -5.17 -4.95
C ARG A 49 14.17 -5.53 -4.33
N GLU A 50 14.24 -5.57 -3.00
CA GLU A 50 15.42 -5.98 -2.24
C GLU A 50 15.87 -7.40 -2.63
N SER A 51 14.95 -8.37 -2.61
CA SER A 51 15.24 -9.77 -2.98
C SER A 51 15.72 -9.91 -4.44
N GLU A 52 15.11 -9.16 -5.35
CA GLU A 52 15.45 -9.17 -6.77
C GLU A 52 16.85 -8.62 -7.02
N ILE A 53 17.17 -7.45 -6.43
CA ILE A 53 18.48 -6.82 -6.55
C ILE A 53 19.54 -7.70 -5.91
N LEU A 54 19.30 -8.24 -4.71
CA LEU A 54 20.23 -9.12 -4.01
C LEU A 54 20.59 -10.36 -4.86
N SER A 55 19.58 -10.95 -5.52
CA SER A 55 19.80 -12.10 -6.41
C SER A 55 20.67 -11.72 -7.61
N GLN A 56 20.39 -10.62 -8.28
CA GLN A 56 21.16 -10.13 -9.43
C GLN A 56 22.58 -9.74 -9.01
N ALA A 57 22.72 -9.08 -7.89
CA ALA A 57 23.99 -8.66 -7.33
C ALA A 57 24.90 -9.85 -6.97
N LYS A 58 24.35 -10.92 -6.39
CA LYS A 58 25.11 -12.15 -6.13
C LYS A 58 25.59 -12.84 -7.40
N ILE A 59 24.76 -12.86 -8.44
CA ILE A 59 25.16 -13.40 -9.74
C ILE A 59 26.34 -12.57 -10.30
N LEU A 60 26.20 -11.24 -10.25
CA LEU A 60 27.27 -10.34 -10.73
C LEU A 60 28.55 -10.46 -9.90
N ALA A 61 28.46 -10.53 -8.56
CA ALA A 61 29.60 -10.72 -7.68
C ALA A 61 30.34 -12.02 -7.99
N ASN A 62 29.62 -13.12 -8.23
CA ASN A 62 30.22 -14.39 -8.65
C ASN A 62 30.90 -14.29 -10.02
N GLN A 63 30.32 -13.57 -10.97
CA GLN A 63 30.94 -13.36 -12.29
C GLN A 63 32.21 -12.51 -12.17
N ILE A 64 32.18 -11.44 -11.38
CA ILE A 64 33.37 -10.62 -11.10
C ILE A 64 34.48 -11.48 -10.48
N ALA A 65 34.11 -12.33 -9.51
CA ALA A 65 35.09 -13.20 -8.84
C ALA A 65 35.72 -14.27 -9.74
N THR A 66 34.98 -14.75 -10.74
CA THR A 66 35.45 -15.82 -11.63
C THR A 66 36.13 -15.32 -12.89
N SER A 67 35.92 -14.08 -13.28
CA SER A 67 36.35 -13.49 -14.57
C SER A 67 37.68 -12.74 -14.52
N GLU A 68 38.41 -12.77 -13.41
CA GLU A 68 39.61 -11.94 -13.24
C GLU A 68 39.43 -10.43 -13.53
N TYR A 69 38.16 -9.94 -13.45
CA TYR A 69 37.82 -8.55 -13.71
C TYR A 69 38.67 -7.55 -12.90
N MET A 70 39.03 -7.94 -11.67
CA MET A 70 39.85 -7.12 -10.77
C MET A 70 41.37 -7.27 -11.03
N SER A 71 41.78 -8.16 -11.96
CA SER A 71 43.16 -8.31 -12.41
C SER A 71 43.25 -7.78 -13.84
N GLN A 72 44.01 -6.75 -14.07
CA GLN A 72 44.07 -5.90 -15.28
C GLN A 72 44.32 -6.58 -16.65
N ASP A 73 44.27 -7.93 -16.77
CA ASP A 73 44.78 -8.62 -17.93
C ASP A 73 43.78 -8.96 -19.06
N ASN A 74 42.45 -8.82 -18.87
CA ASN A 74 41.44 -9.27 -19.88
C ASN A 74 40.44 -8.21 -20.27
N ALA A 75 40.70 -7.43 -21.34
CA ALA A 75 39.84 -6.36 -21.82
C ALA A 75 38.44 -6.81 -22.30
N THR A 76 38.31 -8.06 -22.80
CA THR A 76 37.02 -8.56 -23.35
C THR A 76 36.06 -9.01 -22.25
N GLU A 77 36.52 -9.67 -21.20
CA GLU A 77 35.72 -10.07 -20.07
C GLU A 77 35.31 -8.84 -19.23
N SER A 78 36.21 -7.87 -19.10
CA SER A 78 35.98 -6.59 -18.47
C SER A 78 34.80 -5.84 -19.12
N SER A 79 34.71 -5.85 -20.45
CA SER A 79 33.60 -5.17 -21.17
C SER A 79 32.23 -5.82 -20.93
N THR A 80 32.21 -7.15 -20.77
CA THR A 80 30.96 -7.87 -20.50
C THR A 80 30.44 -7.58 -19.09
N ILE A 81 31.32 -7.60 -18.09
CA ILE A 81 30.95 -7.27 -16.71
C ILE A 81 30.53 -5.81 -16.61
N GLN A 82 31.26 -4.91 -17.26
CA GLN A 82 30.87 -3.49 -17.32
C GLN A 82 29.46 -3.31 -17.87
N ALA A 83 29.12 -3.97 -18.97
CA ALA A 83 27.77 -3.92 -19.54
C ALA A 83 26.69 -4.46 -18.59
N GLN A 84 27.01 -5.46 -17.77
CA GLN A 84 26.08 -5.99 -16.76
C GLN A 84 25.92 -5.02 -15.57
N ILE A 85 26.98 -4.37 -15.13
CA ILE A 85 26.93 -3.31 -14.11
C ILE A 85 26.06 -2.15 -14.63
N ASP A 86 26.30 -1.70 -15.86
CA ASP A 86 25.53 -0.61 -16.48
C ASP A 86 24.05 -0.98 -16.67
N MET A 87 23.77 -2.24 -17.01
CA MET A 87 22.40 -2.75 -17.09
C MET A 87 21.72 -2.74 -15.73
N LEU A 88 22.38 -3.21 -14.67
CA LEU A 88 21.83 -3.22 -13.31
C LEU A 88 21.55 -1.79 -12.84
N THR A 89 22.48 -0.86 -13.02
CA THR A 89 22.31 0.54 -12.62
C THR A 89 21.20 1.23 -13.39
N THR A 90 21.05 0.94 -14.69
CA THR A 90 20.01 1.52 -15.54
C THR A 90 18.62 0.99 -15.20
N ILE A 91 18.47 -0.33 -14.99
CA ILE A 91 17.17 -0.96 -14.69
C ILE A 91 16.66 -0.54 -13.32
N TYR A 92 17.54 -0.43 -12.35
CA TYR A 92 17.17 -0.19 -10.97
C TYR A 92 17.34 1.27 -10.53
N ASP A 93 17.79 2.16 -11.42
CA ASP A 93 18.11 3.56 -11.10
C ASP A 93 19.04 3.64 -9.89
N GLY A 94 20.21 3.04 -10.04
CA GLY A 94 21.11 2.83 -8.92
C GLY A 94 22.56 3.14 -9.23
N ARG A 95 23.40 3.03 -8.20
CA ARG A 95 24.86 3.15 -8.24
C ARG A 95 25.51 1.88 -7.76
N VAL A 96 26.54 1.43 -8.44
CA VAL A 96 27.38 0.30 -8.01
C VAL A 96 28.79 0.79 -7.79
N ILE A 97 29.37 0.43 -6.65
CA ILE A 97 30.77 0.69 -6.29
C ILE A 97 31.43 -0.65 -5.98
N ILE A 98 32.55 -0.91 -6.57
CA ILE A 98 33.39 -2.10 -6.29
C ILE A 98 34.60 -1.65 -5.52
N VAL A 99 34.83 -2.25 -4.37
CA VAL A 99 35.93 -1.96 -3.45
C VAL A 99 36.87 -3.18 -3.42
N ASP A 100 38.15 -2.96 -3.58
CA ASP A 100 39.16 -4.00 -3.53
C ASP A 100 39.54 -4.38 -2.07
N LYS A 101 40.43 -5.37 -1.92
CA LYS A 101 40.94 -5.85 -0.62
C LYS A 101 41.67 -4.77 0.20
N ASP A 102 42.13 -3.71 -0.43
CA ASP A 102 42.86 -2.61 0.20
C ASP A 102 41.90 -1.44 0.56
N PHE A 103 40.58 -1.69 0.52
CA PHE A 103 39.49 -0.71 0.73
C PHE A 103 39.50 0.43 -0.29
N CYS A 104 40.19 0.24 -1.43
CA CYS A 104 40.20 1.22 -2.50
C CYS A 104 39.07 0.97 -3.48
N VAL A 105 38.40 2.03 -3.94
CA VAL A 105 37.36 1.93 -4.97
C VAL A 105 38.03 1.58 -6.30
N TYR A 106 37.75 0.36 -6.75
CA TYR A 106 38.22 -0.16 -8.04
C TYR A 106 37.39 0.38 -9.21
N HIS A 107 36.04 0.47 -8.99
CA HIS A 107 35.10 0.97 -9.97
C HIS A 107 33.92 1.63 -9.30
N ASP A 108 33.49 2.76 -9.85
CA ASP A 108 32.27 3.48 -9.46
C ASP A 108 31.49 3.90 -10.70
N THR A 109 30.23 3.46 -10.83
CA THR A 109 29.40 3.75 -12.00
C THR A 109 29.12 5.25 -12.21
N TYR A 110 29.26 6.06 -11.17
CA TYR A 110 29.14 7.51 -11.27
C TYR A 110 30.49 8.23 -11.42
N ASN A 111 31.60 7.51 -11.35
CA ASN A 111 32.97 8.04 -11.41
C ASN A 111 33.26 9.15 -10.39
N LEU A 112 32.59 9.12 -9.22
CA LEU A 112 32.72 10.13 -8.18
C LEU A 112 33.79 9.77 -7.15
N ASP A 113 33.96 8.48 -6.89
CA ASP A 113 34.79 7.97 -5.80
C ASP A 113 35.89 7.02 -6.28
N ASP A 114 36.18 6.95 -7.58
CA ASP A 114 37.23 6.13 -8.12
C ASP A 114 38.59 6.41 -7.45
N ASN A 115 39.32 5.33 -7.10
CA ASN A 115 40.62 5.38 -6.41
C ASN A 115 40.57 6.02 -5.00
N LYS A 116 39.39 6.24 -4.41
CA LYS A 116 39.28 6.66 -3.01
C LYS A 116 39.20 5.46 -2.08
N ILE A 117 39.56 5.67 -0.83
CA ILE A 117 39.46 4.65 0.21
C ILE A 117 38.11 4.79 0.89
N ILE A 118 37.35 3.70 0.95
CA ILE A 118 36.05 3.63 1.66
C ILE A 118 36.18 2.65 2.82
N ILE A 119 36.13 3.19 4.04
CA ILE A 119 36.09 2.40 5.28
C ILE A 119 34.76 2.71 5.98
N ALA A 120 33.73 1.94 5.61
CA ALA A 120 32.42 1.97 6.26
C ALA A 120 32.20 0.67 7.02
N GLU A 121 31.34 0.68 8.03
CA GLU A 121 31.04 -0.52 8.83
C GLU A 121 30.54 -1.67 7.96
N GLU A 122 29.65 -1.36 7.01
CA GLU A 122 29.05 -2.32 6.08
C GLU A 122 30.12 -2.98 5.19
N VAL A 123 31.09 -2.20 4.73
CA VAL A 123 32.21 -2.70 3.91
C VAL A 123 33.08 -3.65 4.74
N VAL A 124 33.44 -3.27 5.96
CA VAL A 124 34.25 -4.10 6.85
C VAL A 124 33.55 -5.41 7.19
N ARG A 125 32.24 -5.36 7.50
CA ARG A 125 31.46 -6.55 7.80
C ARG A 125 31.31 -7.47 6.57
N SER A 126 31.17 -6.88 5.40
CA SER A 126 31.06 -7.65 4.17
C SER A 126 32.42 -8.36 3.82
N PHE A 127 33.56 -7.77 4.18
CA PHE A 127 34.84 -8.49 4.13
C PHE A 127 34.95 -9.66 5.11
N LEU A 128 34.04 -9.75 6.10
CA LEU A 128 33.89 -10.92 6.98
C LEU A 128 32.92 -11.97 6.43
N GLY A 129 32.36 -11.75 5.24
CA GLY A 129 31.45 -12.67 4.56
C GLY A 129 29.97 -12.39 4.80
N GLU A 130 29.62 -11.25 5.36
CA GLU A 130 28.20 -10.88 5.61
C GLU A 130 27.60 -10.15 4.41
N ASP A 131 26.40 -10.58 3.97
CA ASP A 131 25.55 -9.77 3.10
C ASP A 131 24.80 -8.77 3.98
N ILE A 132 24.89 -7.48 3.66
CA ILE A 132 24.23 -6.43 4.42
C ILE A 132 23.24 -5.73 3.51
N THR A 133 22.02 -5.57 3.97
CA THR A 133 20.99 -4.80 3.28
C THR A 133 20.35 -3.83 4.25
N HIS A 134 20.22 -2.59 3.83
CA HIS A 134 19.58 -1.52 4.56
C HIS A 134 18.59 -0.77 3.67
N TYR A 135 17.38 -0.58 4.14
CA TYR A 135 16.38 0.28 3.49
C TYR A 135 16.24 1.60 4.23
N ASP A 136 16.65 2.68 3.60
CA ASP A 136 16.41 4.03 4.10
C ASP A 136 15.06 4.54 3.59
N SER A 137 14.09 4.57 4.49
CA SER A 137 12.74 5.02 4.18
C SER A 137 12.60 6.55 4.08
N GLU A 138 13.56 7.31 4.61
CA GLU A 138 13.54 8.77 4.58
C GLU A 138 14.09 9.30 3.25
N ASN A 139 15.18 8.71 2.77
CA ASN A 139 15.85 9.11 1.53
C ASN A 139 15.46 8.23 0.33
N HIS A 140 14.60 7.21 0.56
CA HIS A 140 14.01 6.38 -0.48
C HIS A 140 14.99 5.59 -1.32
N TYR A 141 15.97 4.94 -0.67
CA TYR A 141 16.88 4.03 -1.33
C TYR A 141 17.14 2.76 -0.52
N ILE A 142 17.55 1.72 -1.24
CA ILE A 142 18.02 0.46 -0.68
C ILE A 142 19.54 0.42 -0.89
N GLU A 143 20.29 0.24 0.19
CA GLU A 143 21.72 -0.04 0.16
C GLU A 143 21.98 -1.51 0.41
N MET A 144 22.87 -2.08 -0.40
CA MET A 144 23.33 -3.45 -0.24
C MET A 144 24.84 -3.50 -0.33
N THR A 145 25.45 -4.29 0.53
CA THR A 145 26.89 -4.56 0.53
C THR A 145 27.10 -6.06 0.49
N ILE A 146 27.76 -6.55 -0.54
CA ILE A 146 27.88 -7.97 -0.87
C ILE A 146 29.35 -8.32 -1.08
N PRO A 147 29.84 -9.40 -0.45
CA PRO A 147 31.22 -9.87 -0.67
C PRO A 147 31.39 -10.47 -2.07
N ILE A 148 32.50 -10.17 -2.70
CA ILE A 148 32.96 -10.77 -3.96
C ILE A 148 33.90 -11.89 -3.61
N SER A 149 33.41 -13.14 -3.64
CA SER A 149 34.17 -14.35 -3.33
C SER A 149 34.05 -15.37 -4.44
N ASN A 150 35.15 -16.10 -4.71
CA ASN A 150 35.11 -17.16 -5.71
C ASN A 150 34.52 -18.44 -5.11
N PRO A 151 33.34 -18.89 -5.56
CA PRO A 151 32.67 -20.07 -5.01
C PRO A 151 33.46 -21.39 -5.28
N ASN A 152 34.40 -21.37 -6.20
CA ASN A 152 35.24 -22.53 -6.56
C ASN A 152 36.53 -22.60 -5.75
N ASP A 153 36.85 -21.56 -4.97
CA ASP A 153 38.04 -21.53 -4.13
C ASP A 153 37.67 -21.96 -2.70
N SER A 154 38.21 -23.11 -2.28
CA SER A 154 38.00 -23.65 -0.93
C SER A 154 38.59 -22.80 0.19
N SER A 155 39.26 -21.69 -0.12
CA SER A 155 39.86 -20.77 0.87
C SER A 155 38.89 -19.70 1.36
N ASP A 156 37.65 -19.62 0.85
CA ASP A 156 36.65 -18.56 1.16
C ASP A 156 37.21 -17.12 1.10
N LYS A 157 38.24 -16.94 0.23
CA LYS A 157 38.93 -15.66 0.13
C LYS A 157 38.05 -14.62 -0.56
N ILE A 158 37.74 -13.56 0.17
CA ILE A 158 37.02 -12.40 -0.38
C ILE A 158 38.02 -11.55 -1.18
N LEU A 159 37.71 -11.32 -2.45
CA LEU A 159 38.51 -10.55 -3.40
C LEU A 159 38.20 -9.06 -3.31
N GLY A 160 36.98 -8.70 -2.91
CA GLY A 160 36.51 -7.35 -2.79
C GLY A 160 35.07 -7.33 -2.28
N VAL A 161 34.46 -6.15 -2.28
CA VAL A 161 33.10 -5.91 -1.82
C VAL A 161 32.37 -5.05 -2.87
N MET A 162 31.14 -5.39 -3.16
CA MET A 162 30.26 -4.63 -4.04
C MET A 162 29.19 -3.91 -3.20
N LEU A 163 29.19 -2.58 -3.30
CA LEU A 163 28.15 -1.74 -2.72
C LEU A 163 27.17 -1.36 -3.84
N ILE A 164 25.89 -1.50 -3.55
CA ILE A 164 24.81 -1.15 -4.48
C ILE A 164 23.85 -0.22 -3.74
N SER A 165 23.58 0.93 -4.33
CA SER A 165 22.57 1.86 -3.85
C SER A 165 21.51 2.04 -4.93
N VAL A 166 20.24 1.78 -4.63
CA VAL A 166 19.14 1.77 -5.60
C VAL A 166 17.98 2.62 -5.11
N SER A 167 17.49 3.51 -5.97
CA SER A 167 16.31 4.33 -5.69
C SER A 167 15.03 3.51 -5.58
N THR A 168 14.17 3.88 -4.62
CA THR A 168 12.82 3.36 -4.46
C THR A 168 11.74 4.37 -4.85
N ASP A 169 12.10 5.47 -5.51
CA ASP A 169 11.16 6.52 -5.92
C ASP A 169 10.05 6.00 -6.82
N ASN A 170 10.35 5.06 -7.72
CA ASN A 170 9.36 4.42 -8.56
C ASN A 170 8.27 3.68 -7.76
N ILE A 171 8.64 3.08 -6.61
CA ILE A 171 7.68 2.43 -5.70
C ILE A 171 6.75 3.47 -5.10
N GLN A 172 7.27 4.62 -4.71
CA GLN A 172 6.48 5.71 -4.15
C GLN A 172 5.54 6.36 -5.16
N ILE A 173 6.03 6.61 -6.38
CA ILE A 173 5.20 7.12 -7.47
C ILE A 173 4.02 6.17 -7.71
N ASN A 174 4.27 4.86 -7.81
CA ASN A 174 3.23 3.86 -7.97
C ASN A 174 2.27 3.81 -6.78
N GLN A 175 2.76 3.96 -5.55
CA GLN A 175 1.94 4.06 -4.35
C GLN A 175 1.02 5.31 -4.40
N GLY A 176 1.53 6.43 -4.91
CA GLY A 176 0.75 7.65 -5.13
C GLY A 176 -0.43 7.43 -6.08
N TYR A 177 -0.20 6.77 -7.22
CA TYR A 177 -1.26 6.40 -8.17
C TYR A 177 -2.29 5.44 -7.54
N LEU A 178 -1.84 4.42 -6.83
CA LEU A 178 -2.74 3.48 -6.14
C LEU A 178 -3.59 4.19 -5.08
N ARG A 179 -2.99 5.13 -4.33
CA ARG A 179 -3.73 5.96 -3.36
C ARG A 179 -4.80 6.80 -4.02
N GLN A 180 -4.50 7.40 -5.18
CA GLN A 180 -5.48 8.18 -5.95
C GLN A 180 -6.63 7.30 -6.44
N ILE A 181 -6.34 6.14 -7.03
CA ILE A 181 -7.35 5.18 -7.49
C ILE A 181 -8.20 4.69 -6.32
N ALA A 182 -7.59 4.30 -5.21
CA ALA A 182 -8.29 3.87 -4.00
C ALA A 182 -9.24 4.96 -3.47
N THR A 183 -8.80 6.23 -3.46
CA THR A 183 -9.64 7.36 -3.05
C THR A 183 -10.84 7.53 -3.97
N ILE A 184 -10.67 7.44 -5.29
CA ILE A 184 -11.77 7.53 -6.26
C ILE A 184 -12.77 6.40 -6.02
N ILE A 185 -12.31 5.16 -5.83
CA ILE A 185 -13.17 4.01 -5.56
C ILE A 185 -13.96 4.21 -4.27
N VAL A 186 -13.32 4.65 -3.19
CA VAL A 186 -13.99 4.92 -1.90
C VAL A 186 -15.08 5.99 -2.06
N VAL A 187 -14.82 7.06 -2.83
CA VAL A 187 -15.81 8.11 -3.09
C VAL A 187 -17.00 7.57 -3.90
N ILE A 188 -16.75 6.78 -4.95
CA ILE A 188 -17.82 6.17 -5.76
C ILE A 188 -18.69 5.24 -4.89
N VAL A 189 -18.07 4.38 -4.08
CA VAL A 189 -18.77 3.47 -3.17
C VAL A 189 -19.58 4.26 -2.15
N ALA A 190 -19.02 5.32 -1.56
CA ALA A 190 -19.73 6.17 -0.60
C ALA A 190 -20.96 6.83 -1.22
N VAL A 191 -20.83 7.40 -2.42
CA VAL A 191 -21.98 8.02 -3.14
C VAL A 191 -23.06 6.99 -3.45
N ALA A 192 -22.67 5.81 -3.96
CA ALA A 192 -23.60 4.73 -4.25
C ALA A 192 -24.33 4.26 -2.98
N MET A 193 -23.61 4.08 -1.87
CA MET A 193 -24.19 3.64 -0.60
C MET A 193 -25.15 4.69 -0.01
N VAL A 194 -24.81 5.99 -0.11
CA VAL A 194 -25.73 7.07 0.31
C VAL A 194 -27.00 7.04 -0.54
N PHE A 195 -26.86 6.92 -1.86
CA PHE A 195 -27.99 6.87 -2.78
C PHE A 195 -28.92 5.69 -2.49
N PHE A 196 -28.39 4.47 -2.46
CA PHE A 196 -29.19 3.27 -2.14
C PHE A 196 -29.70 3.29 -0.71
N GLY A 197 -28.92 3.79 0.24
CA GLY A 197 -29.32 3.93 1.64
C GLY A 197 -30.51 4.85 1.81
N VAL A 198 -30.52 5.99 1.14
CA VAL A 198 -31.67 6.91 1.14
C VAL A 198 -32.92 6.26 0.54
N LEU A 199 -32.77 5.59 -0.63
CA LEU A 199 -33.89 4.87 -1.25
C LEU A 199 -34.46 3.79 -0.32
N MET A 200 -33.59 2.99 0.32
CA MET A 200 -34.00 1.98 1.28
C MET A 200 -34.74 2.56 2.47
N VAL A 201 -34.18 3.60 3.10
CA VAL A 201 -34.81 4.24 4.26
C VAL A 201 -36.17 4.82 3.90
N LEU A 202 -36.32 5.47 2.75
CA LEU A 202 -37.61 6.00 2.31
C LEU A 202 -38.61 4.86 2.03
N HIS A 203 -38.17 3.77 1.43
CA HIS A 203 -39.02 2.62 1.15
C HIS A 203 -39.48 1.92 2.42
N PHE A 204 -38.59 1.63 3.36
CA PHE A 204 -38.92 0.95 4.61
C PHE A 204 -39.74 1.77 5.60
N LEU A 205 -39.55 3.10 5.62
CA LEU A 205 -40.25 3.98 6.57
C LEU A 205 -41.60 4.47 6.05
N LYS A 206 -41.89 4.31 4.75
CA LYS A 206 -43.15 4.70 4.15
C LYS A 206 -44.40 4.00 4.78
N PRO A 207 -44.40 2.69 5.06
CA PRO A 207 -45.50 2.01 5.73
C PRO A 207 -45.75 2.54 7.15
N PHE A 208 -44.70 2.83 7.91
CA PHE A 208 -44.83 3.37 9.26
C PHE A 208 -45.43 4.79 9.28
N ALA A 209 -45.11 5.60 8.30
CA ALA A 209 -45.72 6.91 8.14
C ALA A 209 -47.24 6.80 7.87
N LYS A 210 -47.66 5.84 7.02
CA LYS A 210 -49.07 5.57 6.74
C LYS A 210 -49.85 5.10 7.98
N ILE A 211 -49.23 4.22 8.79
CA ILE A 211 -49.86 3.78 10.06
C ILE A 211 -50.05 4.97 11.00
N SER A 212 -49.05 5.82 11.15
CA SER A 212 -49.13 7.02 12.02
C SER A 212 -50.17 7.99 11.55
N GLU A 213 -50.30 8.20 10.24
CA GLU A 213 -51.33 9.07 9.63
C GLU A 213 -52.73 8.51 9.84
N GLY A 214 -52.91 7.19 9.62
CA GLY A 214 -54.20 6.53 9.85
C GLY A 214 -54.64 6.56 11.32
N ILE A 215 -53.72 6.37 12.27
CA ILE A 215 -54.02 6.53 13.71
C ILE A 215 -54.44 7.95 14.02
N GLY A 216 -53.83 8.97 13.38
CA GLY A 216 -54.19 10.37 13.52
C GLY A 216 -55.63 10.66 13.04
N ALA A 217 -55.99 10.14 11.86
CA ALA A 217 -57.34 10.31 11.27
C ALA A 217 -58.45 9.71 12.14
N ILE A 218 -58.19 8.52 12.71
CA ILE A 218 -59.17 7.88 13.63
C ILE A 218 -59.36 8.70 14.92
N LYS A 219 -58.28 9.30 15.45
CA LYS A 219 -58.35 10.17 16.63
C LYS A 219 -59.19 11.43 16.38
N GLU A 220 -59.18 11.94 15.16
CA GLU A 220 -59.94 13.13 14.76
C GLU A 220 -61.41 12.82 14.36
N GLY A 221 -61.82 11.55 14.44
CA GLY A 221 -63.18 11.12 14.15
C GLY A 221 -63.54 10.97 12.67
N TYR A 222 -62.51 10.99 11.78
CA TYR A 222 -62.70 10.85 10.34
C TYR A 222 -62.48 9.41 9.83
N GLY A 223 -62.35 8.40 10.70
CA GLY A 223 -61.96 7.06 10.31
C GLY A 223 -62.98 6.00 10.70
N ASP A 224 -63.80 5.59 9.75
CA ASP A 224 -64.55 4.33 9.80
C ASP A 224 -63.76 3.17 9.16
N ASP A 225 -62.58 3.44 8.62
CA ASP A 225 -61.79 2.47 7.86
C ASP A 225 -60.72 1.79 8.73
N CYS A 226 -60.73 0.44 8.69
CA CYS A 226 -59.65 -0.38 9.26
C CYS A 226 -58.32 -0.02 8.65
N LEU A 227 -57.31 0.14 9.47
CA LEU A 227 -55.90 0.30 9.03
C LEU A 227 -55.46 -0.95 8.25
N GLN A 228 -55.14 -0.78 6.95
CA GLN A 228 -54.62 -1.83 6.08
C GLN A 228 -53.28 -1.44 5.51
N VAL A 229 -52.19 -1.87 6.14
CA VAL A 229 -50.84 -1.72 5.65
C VAL A 229 -50.15 -3.11 5.66
N ASN A 230 -50.23 -3.81 4.54
CA ASN A 230 -49.75 -5.20 4.41
C ASN A 230 -48.37 -5.34 3.76
N ASN A 231 -47.55 -4.28 3.82
CA ASN A 231 -46.24 -4.29 3.15
C ASN A 231 -45.23 -5.18 3.84
N TYR A 232 -45.31 -5.32 5.16
CA TYR A 232 -44.41 -6.16 5.98
C TYR A 232 -45.22 -6.87 7.05
N THR A 233 -44.77 -8.05 7.47
CA THR A 233 -45.41 -8.88 8.51
C THR A 233 -45.61 -8.09 9.81
N GLU A 234 -44.60 -7.29 10.21
CA GLU A 234 -44.61 -6.47 11.40
C GLU A 234 -45.65 -5.35 11.31
N THR A 235 -45.77 -4.69 10.15
CA THR A 235 -46.77 -3.64 9.94
C THR A 235 -48.19 -4.20 9.86
N ALA A 236 -48.38 -5.38 9.28
CA ALA A 236 -49.65 -6.08 9.26
C ALA A 236 -50.11 -6.47 10.68
N GLN A 237 -49.21 -7.00 11.50
CA GLN A 237 -49.51 -7.32 12.91
C GLN A 237 -49.88 -6.09 13.74
N ILE A 238 -49.20 -4.94 13.51
CA ILE A 238 -49.53 -3.70 14.18
C ILE A 238 -50.96 -3.25 13.80
N CYS A 239 -51.29 -3.29 12.50
CA CYS A 239 -52.60 -2.92 12.01
C CYS A 239 -53.69 -3.86 12.56
N GLU A 240 -53.44 -5.18 12.57
CA GLU A 240 -54.39 -6.16 13.12
C GLU A 240 -54.67 -5.91 14.62
N ARG A 241 -53.63 -5.73 15.43
CA ARG A 241 -53.77 -5.41 16.85
C ARG A 241 -54.50 -4.10 17.10
N PHE A 242 -54.20 -3.09 16.27
CA PHE A 242 -54.89 -1.81 16.38
C PHE A 242 -56.36 -1.90 16.02
N ASN A 243 -56.73 -2.66 14.96
CA ASN A 243 -58.11 -2.84 14.56
C ASN A 243 -58.93 -3.71 15.56
N GLN A 244 -58.27 -4.46 16.45
CA GLN A 244 -58.89 -5.23 17.52
C GLN A 244 -59.18 -4.39 18.78
N MET A 245 -58.58 -3.21 18.90
CA MET A 245 -58.79 -2.30 20.03
C MET A 245 -60.00 -1.43 19.85
#